data_47951240d310ef39c1d44323be4662d4
#
_entry.id   47951240d310ef39c1d44323be4662d4
#
_cell.length_a   1.000
_cell.length_b   1.000
_cell.length_c   1.000
_cell.angle_alpha   90.00
_cell.angle_beta   90.00
_cell.angle_gamma   90.00
#
_symmetry.space_group_name_H-M   'P 1'
#
loop_
_entity.id
_entity.type
_entity.pdbx_description
1 polymer ?
#
loop_
_entity_poly.entity_id
_entity_poly.type
_entity_poly.pdbx_seq_one_letter_code
_entity_poly.pdbx_strand_id
1 'polypeptide(L)'
;MTGFVIAVDRGRYRCVVDQGRDSERLVSASRARELRTQAIVTGDLVDIVGDTSGSQGSLGRIVRIHERSTVLRRSGDDSDTLERIIVANADQLLMVVAAASPEPRLRLIDRYIVAALDAGLTPILCITKTDLATAEQLRDYAHTLHIAAVERSPENPAREDLVALLRDHVTVLVGHSGVGKSTLVNDLVPGADRAVGVVNDVTGRGRHTSSSSSALALPEGGWVIDTPGVRSFGLGHVSSDSIIQGFPELTEFVEHCPKACPHTEATSDCEISRAVESGELSDFDVARAHSLQRLLGTIHDISDEGK
;
A
#
# COMPACT_ATOMS: atom_id res chain seq x y z
N MET A 1 24.41 5.89 -12.77
CA MET A 1 23.67 4.63 -12.97
C MET A 1 22.39 4.71 -12.18
N THR A 2 21.27 4.37 -12.77
CA THR A 2 19.97 4.39 -12.07
C THR A 2 19.74 3.06 -11.35
N GLY A 3 19.27 3.11 -10.11
CA GLY A 3 18.95 1.95 -9.29
C GLY A 3 17.56 2.07 -8.64
N PHE A 4 16.90 0.93 -8.44
CA PHE A 4 15.65 0.81 -7.70
C PHE A 4 15.97 0.40 -6.25
N VAL A 5 15.53 1.19 -5.28
CA VAL A 5 15.80 0.96 -3.85
C VAL A 5 14.90 -0.17 -3.33
N ILE A 6 15.51 -1.29 -2.99
CA ILE A 6 14.78 -2.47 -2.49
C ILE A 6 14.78 -2.60 -0.96
N ALA A 7 15.72 -1.96 -0.28
CA ALA A 7 15.75 -1.97 1.19
C ALA A 7 16.53 -0.77 1.73
N VAL A 8 16.11 -0.32 2.91
CA VAL A 8 16.75 0.79 3.65
C VAL A 8 17.09 0.31 5.05
N ASP A 9 18.37 0.39 5.44
CA ASP A 9 18.82 0.07 6.79
C ASP A 9 19.87 1.07 7.27
N ARG A 10 19.52 1.87 8.27
CA ARG A 10 20.40 2.81 9.00
C ARG A 10 21.34 3.64 8.12
N GLY A 11 20.80 4.20 7.01
CA GLY A 11 21.57 5.02 6.08
C GLY A 11 22.37 4.23 5.05
N ARG A 12 22.19 2.91 5.00
CA ARG A 12 22.58 2.03 3.92
C ARG A 12 21.38 1.70 3.07
N TYR A 13 21.54 1.71 1.77
CA TYR A 13 20.51 1.47 0.77
C TYR A 13 20.94 0.31 -0.10
N ARG A 14 20.06 -0.65 -0.29
CA ARG A 14 20.27 -1.71 -1.28
C ARG A 14 19.45 -1.38 -2.51
N CYS A 15 20.10 -1.42 -3.65
CA CYS A 15 19.50 -1.05 -4.91
C CYS A 15 19.73 -2.16 -5.94
N VAL A 16 18.73 -2.44 -6.77
CA VAL A 16 18.89 -3.22 -8.00
C VAL A 16 19.22 -2.25 -9.10
N VAL A 17 20.27 -2.52 -9.84
CA VAL A 17 20.68 -1.78 -11.03
C VAL A 17 20.63 -2.66 -12.25
N ASP A 18 20.48 -2.07 -13.44
CA ASP A 18 20.36 -2.78 -14.72
C ASP A 18 19.24 -3.84 -14.73
N GLN A 19 18.13 -3.55 -14.04
CA GLN A 19 16.99 -4.46 -13.89
C GLN A 19 16.52 -5.03 -15.24
N GLY A 20 16.28 -6.35 -15.26
CA GLY A 20 15.85 -7.08 -16.46
C GLY A 20 16.92 -7.27 -17.54
N ARG A 21 18.19 -6.99 -17.23
CA ARG A 21 19.34 -7.21 -18.14
C ARG A 21 20.28 -8.26 -17.56
N ASP A 22 21.12 -8.85 -18.41
CA ASP A 22 22.17 -9.79 -17.98
C ASP A 22 23.15 -9.20 -16.96
N SER A 23 23.24 -7.88 -16.92
CA SER A 23 24.06 -7.11 -15.98
C SER A 23 23.34 -6.72 -14.69
N GLU A 24 22.13 -7.22 -14.47
CA GLU A 24 21.38 -6.97 -13.24
C GLU A 24 22.17 -7.40 -12.01
N ARG A 25 22.24 -6.49 -11.04
CA ARG A 25 22.98 -6.76 -9.80
C ARG A 25 22.50 -5.90 -8.65
N LEU A 26 22.80 -6.38 -7.45
CA LEU A 26 22.60 -5.67 -6.21
C LEU A 26 23.77 -4.76 -5.90
N VAL A 27 23.49 -3.50 -5.60
CA VAL A 27 24.48 -2.50 -5.20
C VAL A 27 24.13 -1.98 -3.81
N SER A 28 25.12 -1.93 -2.93
CA SER A 28 25.02 -1.23 -1.66
C SER A 28 25.43 0.23 -1.86
N ALA A 29 24.65 1.16 -1.35
CA ALA A 29 24.92 2.59 -1.47
C ALA A 29 24.72 3.35 -0.15
N SER A 30 25.37 4.49 -0.04
CA SER A 30 25.17 5.48 1.01
C SER A 30 24.58 6.75 0.41
N ARG A 31 23.93 7.57 1.23
CA ARG A 31 23.34 8.84 0.81
C ARG A 31 24.42 9.94 0.71
N ALA A 32 24.40 10.74 -0.35
CA ALA A 32 25.22 11.93 -0.46
C ALA A 32 24.82 12.99 0.58
N ARG A 33 25.75 13.89 0.92
CA ARG A 33 25.51 14.93 1.94
C ARG A 33 24.39 15.89 1.56
N GLU A 34 24.28 16.17 0.27
CA GLU A 34 23.29 17.07 -0.35
C GLU A 34 21.85 16.57 -0.17
N LEU A 35 21.67 15.26 0.01
CA LEU A 35 20.36 14.62 0.19
C LEU A 35 19.97 14.45 1.67
N ARG A 36 20.67 15.07 2.63
CA ARG A 36 20.45 14.84 4.08
C ARG A 36 19.03 15.10 4.57
N THR A 37 18.35 16.07 3.98
CA THR A 37 16.98 16.46 4.34
C THR A 37 15.91 15.63 3.61
N GLN A 38 16.29 14.85 2.61
CA GLN A 38 15.36 14.04 1.82
C GLN A 38 15.38 12.59 2.32
N ALA A 39 14.20 12.05 2.62
CA ALA A 39 14.05 10.64 2.95
C ALA A 39 14.15 9.81 1.65
N ILE A 40 15.04 8.82 1.66
CA ILE A 40 15.11 7.79 0.63
C ILE A 40 14.41 6.56 1.20
N VAL A 41 13.45 6.02 0.45
CA VAL A 41 12.59 4.91 0.90
C VAL A 41 12.61 3.76 -0.11
N THR A 42 12.07 2.62 0.27
CA THR A 42 11.86 1.48 -0.63
C THR A 42 10.94 1.90 -1.78
N GLY A 43 11.30 1.52 -3.00
CA GLY A 43 10.60 1.92 -4.22
C GLY A 43 11.19 3.17 -4.91
N ASP A 44 12.08 3.91 -4.26
CA ASP A 44 12.73 5.07 -4.93
C ASP A 44 13.59 4.65 -6.12
N LEU A 45 13.51 5.43 -7.19
CA LEU A 45 14.48 5.42 -8.28
C LEU A 45 15.58 6.44 -7.98
N VAL A 46 16.84 6.02 -8.00
CA VAL A 46 17.96 6.85 -7.56
C VAL A 46 19.14 6.78 -8.54
N ASP A 47 19.89 7.89 -8.66
CA ASP A 47 21.16 7.86 -9.36
C ASP A 47 22.29 7.55 -8.39
N ILE A 48 23.09 6.53 -8.75
CA ILE A 48 24.21 6.03 -7.97
C ILE A 48 25.51 6.27 -8.73
N VAL A 49 26.52 6.79 -8.03
CA VAL A 49 27.88 7.00 -8.53
C VAL A 49 28.88 6.28 -7.65
N GLY A 50 30.13 6.17 -8.10
CA GLY A 50 31.22 5.49 -7.38
C GLY A 50 31.24 4.00 -7.68
N ASP A 51 31.56 3.17 -6.69
CA ASP A 51 31.66 1.73 -6.88
C ASP A 51 30.29 1.08 -6.91
N THR A 52 29.83 0.76 -8.12
CA THR A 52 28.56 0.10 -8.40
C THR A 52 28.76 -1.34 -8.89
N SER A 53 29.89 -1.95 -8.58
CA SER A 53 30.22 -3.33 -8.99
C SER A 53 29.31 -4.38 -8.35
N GLY A 54 28.77 -4.10 -7.16
CA GLY A 54 28.03 -5.07 -6.35
C GLY A 54 28.93 -6.09 -5.64
N SER A 55 30.26 -5.93 -5.75
CA SER A 55 31.22 -6.79 -5.07
C SER A 55 31.15 -6.64 -3.55
N GLN A 56 31.60 -7.65 -2.82
CA GLN A 56 31.64 -7.58 -1.35
C GLN A 56 32.51 -6.40 -0.90
N GLY A 57 31.92 -5.52 -0.07
CA GLY A 57 32.58 -4.31 0.42
C GLY A 57 32.46 -3.09 -0.51
N SER A 58 31.96 -3.24 -1.75
CA SER A 58 31.67 -2.12 -2.62
C SER A 58 30.60 -1.19 -2.02
N LEU A 59 30.76 0.12 -2.21
CA LEU A 59 29.83 1.10 -1.70
C LEU A 59 29.66 2.26 -2.70
N GLY A 60 28.50 2.29 -3.34
CA GLY A 60 28.08 3.40 -4.15
C GLY A 60 27.60 4.61 -3.32
N ARG A 61 27.29 5.70 -4.01
CA ARG A 61 26.74 6.90 -3.41
C ARG A 61 25.52 7.37 -4.20
N ILE A 62 24.38 7.44 -3.54
CA ILE A 62 23.13 8.02 -4.08
C ILE A 62 23.32 9.54 -4.12
N VAL A 63 23.24 10.12 -5.33
CA VAL A 63 23.43 11.56 -5.57
C VAL A 63 22.15 12.26 -5.99
N ARG A 64 21.12 11.51 -6.40
CA ARG A 64 19.83 12.04 -6.83
C ARG A 64 18.71 11.05 -6.53
N ILE A 65 17.56 11.56 -6.16
CA ILE A 65 16.28 10.84 -6.12
C ILE A 65 15.47 11.34 -7.32
N HIS A 66 14.94 10.43 -8.12
CA HIS A 66 14.05 10.77 -9.21
C HIS A 66 12.70 11.22 -8.69
N GLU A 67 11.93 11.92 -9.52
CA GLU A 67 10.55 12.29 -9.20
C GLU A 67 9.74 11.03 -8.95
N ARG A 68 8.94 11.05 -7.88
CA ARG A 68 8.09 9.94 -7.46
C ARG A 68 6.74 10.04 -8.16
N SER A 69 6.29 8.95 -8.78
CA SER A 69 4.94 8.87 -9.36
C SER A 69 3.87 8.78 -8.27
N THR A 70 4.16 8.03 -7.21
CA THR A 70 3.28 7.81 -6.07
C THR A 70 4.05 7.83 -4.76
N VAL A 71 3.38 8.15 -3.66
CA VAL A 71 3.99 8.22 -2.33
C VAL A 71 3.01 7.71 -1.29
N LEU A 72 3.30 6.56 -0.72
CA LEU A 72 2.55 6.05 0.44
C LEU A 72 3.14 6.61 1.72
N ARG A 73 2.31 7.30 2.51
CA ARG A 73 2.67 7.96 3.75
C ARG A 73 2.08 7.25 4.95
N ARG A 74 2.68 7.48 6.10
CA ARG A 74 2.18 7.06 7.39
C ARG A 74 2.41 8.17 8.40
N SER A 75 1.38 8.59 9.09
CA SER A 75 1.51 9.28 10.38
C SER A 75 1.67 8.26 11.52
N GLY A 76 2.21 8.67 12.64
CA GLY A 76 2.40 7.81 13.82
C GLY A 76 1.06 7.38 14.41
N ASP A 77 0.16 8.32 14.54
CA ASP A 77 -1.26 8.18 14.86
C ASP A 77 -2.05 9.29 14.11
N ASP A 78 -3.35 9.35 14.32
CA ASP A 78 -4.21 10.33 13.64
C ASP A 78 -3.98 11.78 14.12
N SER A 79 -3.34 11.96 15.28
CA SER A 79 -2.95 13.26 15.84
C SER A 79 -1.52 13.69 15.48
N ASP A 80 -0.70 12.78 14.91
CA ASP A 80 0.68 13.07 14.54
C ASP A 80 0.74 13.79 13.18
N THR A 81 1.11 15.05 13.19
CA THR A 81 1.32 15.87 12.00
C THR A 81 2.60 15.51 11.23
N LEU A 82 3.47 14.66 11.80
CA LEU A 82 4.70 14.21 11.17
C LEU A 82 4.46 13.01 10.28
N GLU A 83 4.20 13.29 9.02
CA GLU A 83 4.11 12.27 7.99
C GLU A 83 5.48 11.69 7.64
N ARG A 84 5.53 10.37 7.54
CA ARG A 84 6.71 9.67 7.05
C ARG A 84 6.36 8.92 5.78
N ILE A 85 7.12 9.19 4.73
CA ILE A 85 7.06 8.39 3.52
C ILE A 85 7.60 7.00 3.87
N ILE A 86 6.85 5.96 3.52
CA ILE A 86 7.23 4.56 3.76
C ILE A 86 7.56 3.80 2.49
N VAL A 87 6.87 4.12 1.38
CA VAL A 87 7.09 3.52 0.05
C VAL A 87 6.89 4.60 -1.00
N ALA A 88 7.65 4.53 -2.08
CA ALA A 88 7.52 5.36 -3.27
C ALA A 88 7.32 4.51 -4.53
N ASN A 89 6.73 5.11 -5.57
CA ASN A 89 6.56 4.51 -6.90
C ASN A 89 5.88 3.13 -6.90
N ALA A 90 4.95 2.92 -5.98
CA ALA A 90 4.08 1.75 -6.02
C ALA A 90 2.86 2.02 -6.91
N ASP A 91 2.30 0.95 -7.49
CA ASP A 91 1.10 1.01 -8.32
C ASP A 91 -0.12 0.52 -7.55
N GLN A 92 0.08 -0.42 -6.64
CA GLN A 92 -0.99 -1.18 -6.00
C GLN A 92 -0.77 -1.29 -4.49
N LEU A 93 -1.88 -1.41 -3.76
CA LEU A 93 -1.90 -1.75 -2.34
C LEU A 93 -2.70 -3.03 -2.13
N LEU A 94 -2.02 -4.13 -1.80
CA LEU A 94 -2.63 -5.42 -1.50
C LEU A 94 -2.96 -5.51 -0.01
N MET A 95 -4.25 -5.41 0.30
CA MET A 95 -4.78 -5.55 1.65
C MET A 95 -4.98 -7.02 1.98
N VAL A 96 -4.20 -7.56 2.90
CA VAL A 96 -4.31 -8.95 3.34
C VAL A 96 -5.19 -9.01 4.58
N VAL A 97 -6.34 -9.65 4.46
CA VAL A 97 -7.37 -9.74 5.50
C VAL A 97 -7.76 -11.20 5.70
N ALA A 98 -7.83 -11.67 6.93
CA ALA A 98 -8.30 -13.03 7.23
C ALA A 98 -9.82 -13.04 7.29
N ALA A 99 -10.45 -14.07 6.73
CA ALA A 99 -11.88 -14.32 6.90
C ALA A 99 -12.24 -14.64 8.37
N ALA A 100 -11.28 -15.23 9.10
CA ALA A 100 -11.35 -15.48 10.54
C ALA A 100 -9.95 -15.53 11.17
N SER A 101 -9.87 -15.35 12.48
CA SER A 101 -8.65 -15.51 13.29
C SER A 101 -7.39 -14.77 12.76
N PRO A 102 -7.35 -13.43 12.80
CA PRO A 102 -8.28 -12.53 13.49
C PRO A 102 -9.57 -12.24 12.69
N GLU A 103 -10.61 -11.83 13.38
CA GLU A 103 -11.84 -11.37 12.73
C GLU A 103 -11.55 -10.14 11.84
N PRO A 104 -12.18 -10.05 10.65
CA PRO A 104 -12.03 -8.91 9.77
C PRO A 104 -12.60 -7.64 10.41
N ARG A 105 -11.88 -6.53 10.27
CA ARG A 105 -12.29 -5.22 10.78
C ARG A 105 -12.54 -4.30 9.60
N LEU A 106 -13.79 -4.11 9.21
CA LEU A 106 -14.18 -3.30 8.05
C LEU A 106 -13.60 -1.87 8.14
N ARG A 107 -13.66 -1.22 9.32
CA ARG A 107 -13.06 0.11 9.51
C ARG A 107 -11.55 0.15 9.23
N LEU A 108 -10.83 -0.95 9.49
CA LEU A 108 -9.40 -1.03 9.15
C LEU A 108 -9.20 -1.17 7.64
N ILE A 109 -10.07 -1.90 6.96
CA ILE A 109 -10.07 -2.03 5.51
C ILE A 109 -10.37 -0.67 4.89
N ASP A 110 -11.37 0.06 5.40
CA ASP A 110 -11.69 1.43 4.98
C ASP A 110 -10.45 2.33 5.06
N ARG A 111 -9.72 2.30 6.17
CA ARG A 111 -8.48 3.08 6.33
C ARG A 111 -7.40 2.71 5.32
N TYR A 112 -7.27 1.45 4.97
CA TYR A 112 -6.33 1.01 3.93
C TYR A 112 -6.76 1.50 2.54
N ILE A 113 -8.06 1.44 2.23
CA ILE A 113 -8.61 1.92 0.95
C ILE A 113 -8.38 3.43 0.82
N VAL A 114 -8.72 4.19 1.86
CA VAL A 114 -8.51 5.64 1.92
C VAL A 114 -7.03 5.97 1.67
N ALA A 115 -6.11 5.30 2.37
CA ALA A 115 -4.68 5.52 2.19
C ALA A 115 -4.19 5.14 0.78
N ALA A 116 -4.77 4.11 0.17
CA ALA A 116 -4.46 3.72 -1.20
C ALA A 116 -4.92 4.78 -2.20
N LEU A 117 -6.17 5.21 -2.11
CA LEU A 117 -6.76 6.22 -3.01
C LEU A 117 -6.02 7.56 -2.90
N ASP A 118 -5.72 8.03 -1.68
CA ASP A 118 -4.96 9.25 -1.45
C ASP A 118 -3.55 9.18 -2.05
N ALA A 119 -2.90 8.02 -1.97
CA ALA A 119 -1.58 7.81 -2.56
C ALA A 119 -1.61 7.55 -4.08
N GLY A 120 -2.77 7.48 -4.73
CA GLY A 120 -2.93 7.14 -6.13
C GLY A 120 -2.65 5.66 -6.45
N LEU A 121 -2.82 4.77 -5.46
CA LEU A 121 -2.61 3.33 -5.61
C LEU A 121 -3.92 2.60 -5.89
N THR A 122 -3.87 1.55 -6.70
CA THR A 122 -5.01 0.65 -6.91
C THR A 122 -5.15 -0.29 -5.71
N PRO A 123 -6.24 -0.24 -4.93
CA PRO A 123 -6.48 -1.17 -3.85
C PRO A 123 -6.89 -2.55 -4.36
N ILE A 124 -6.34 -3.61 -3.75
CA ILE A 124 -6.69 -5.02 -4.02
C ILE A 124 -6.92 -5.71 -2.67
N LEU A 125 -7.93 -6.57 -2.58
CA LEU A 125 -8.23 -7.33 -1.37
C LEU A 125 -7.82 -8.80 -1.51
N CYS A 126 -6.92 -9.28 -0.66
CA CYS A 126 -6.58 -10.69 -0.52
C CYS A 126 -7.22 -11.24 0.75
N ILE A 127 -8.24 -12.07 0.59
CA ILE A 127 -8.97 -12.70 1.71
C ILE A 127 -8.34 -14.05 2.00
N THR A 128 -7.73 -14.17 3.16
CA THR A 128 -7.03 -15.39 3.58
C THR A 128 -7.88 -16.20 4.54
N LYS A 129 -7.48 -17.46 4.80
CA LYS A 129 -8.10 -18.38 5.76
C LYS A 129 -9.59 -18.64 5.47
N THR A 130 -9.92 -18.74 4.17
CA THR A 130 -11.29 -19.06 3.74
C THR A 130 -11.69 -20.50 4.05
N ASP A 131 -10.76 -21.31 4.53
CA ASP A 131 -10.98 -22.61 5.16
C ASP A 131 -11.62 -22.52 6.57
N LEU A 132 -11.46 -21.37 7.26
CA LEU A 132 -11.98 -21.18 8.61
C LEU A 132 -13.34 -20.47 8.66
N ALA A 133 -13.66 -19.65 7.67
CA ALA A 133 -14.94 -18.93 7.56
C ALA A 133 -15.22 -18.52 6.13
N THR A 134 -16.51 -18.27 5.81
CA THR A 134 -16.90 -17.73 4.51
C THR A 134 -16.33 -16.33 4.25
N ALA A 135 -15.93 -16.07 3.02
CA ALA A 135 -15.43 -14.76 2.57
C ALA A 135 -16.55 -13.86 2.02
N GLU A 136 -17.79 -14.30 2.00
CA GLU A 136 -18.92 -13.65 1.32
C GLU A 136 -19.03 -12.17 1.65
N GLN A 137 -19.08 -11.81 2.92
CA GLN A 137 -19.19 -10.40 3.34
C GLN A 137 -18.04 -9.53 2.81
N LEU A 138 -16.81 -10.05 2.85
CA LEU A 138 -15.63 -9.31 2.38
C LEU A 138 -15.60 -9.20 0.85
N ARG A 139 -16.04 -10.24 0.15
CA ARG A 139 -16.16 -10.25 -1.31
C ARG A 139 -17.22 -9.24 -1.77
N ASP A 140 -18.40 -9.26 -1.17
CA ASP A 140 -19.49 -8.34 -1.49
C ASP A 140 -19.07 -6.88 -1.21
N TYR A 141 -18.35 -6.68 -0.11
CA TYR A 141 -17.75 -5.39 0.21
C TYR A 141 -16.75 -4.92 -0.86
N ALA A 142 -15.83 -5.78 -1.29
CA ALA A 142 -14.88 -5.47 -2.35
C ALA A 142 -15.58 -5.19 -3.68
N HIS A 143 -16.61 -5.99 -4.02
CA HIS A 143 -17.41 -5.81 -5.22
C HIS A 143 -18.10 -4.43 -5.26
N THR A 144 -18.72 -4.02 -4.14
CA THR A 144 -19.35 -2.70 -4.01
C THR A 144 -18.36 -1.55 -4.24
N LEU A 145 -17.08 -1.74 -3.91
CA LEU A 145 -16.04 -0.73 -4.10
C LEU A 145 -15.28 -0.87 -5.43
N HIS A 146 -15.68 -1.77 -6.31
CA HIS A 146 -14.94 -2.11 -7.54
C HIS A 146 -13.47 -2.51 -7.27
N ILE A 147 -13.22 -3.14 -6.14
CA ILE A 147 -11.89 -3.60 -5.75
C ILE A 147 -11.75 -5.07 -6.15
N ALA A 148 -10.67 -5.41 -6.85
CA ALA A 148 -10.34 -6.79 -7.13
C ALA A 148 -10.15 -7.57 -5.82
N ALA A 149 -10.79 -8.74 -5.71
CA ALA A 149 -10.68 -9.60 -4.53
C ALA A 149 -10.22 -10.99 -4.93
N VAL A 150 -9.28 -11.54 -4.14
CA VAL A 150 -8.80 -12.91 -4.30
C VAL A 150 -8.97 -13.64 -2.98
N GLU A 151 -9.61 -14.79 -3.02
CA GLU A 151 -9.81 -15.68 -1.87
C GLU A 151 -8.75 -16.77 -1.85
N ARG A 152 -8.20 -17.06 -0.68
CA ARG A 152 -7.20 -18.12 -0.54
C ARG A 152 -7.31 -18.88 0.77
N SER A 153 -6.95 -20.16 0.69
CA SER A 153 -6.78 -21.08 1.82
C SER A 153 -5.50 -21.92 1.64
N PRO A 154 -5.13 -22.77 2.61
CA PRO A 154 -4.05 -23.74 2.44
C PRO A 154 -4.27 -24.70 1.25
N GLU A 155 -5.53 -25.11 1.01
CA GLU A 155 -5.93 -26.00 -0.09
C GLU A 155 -6.03 -25.29 -1.44
N ASN A 156 -6.34 -23.98 -1.42
CA ASN A 156 -6.40 -23.14 -2.59
C ASN A 156 -5.58 -21.85 -2.37
N PRO A 157 -4.28 -21.88 -2.63
CA PRO A 157 -3.42 -20.70 -2.44
C PRO A 157 -3.67 -19.56 -3.42
N ALA A 158 -4.49 -19.78 -4.46
CA ALA A 158 -4.86 -18.80 -5.51
C ALA A 158 -3.64 -18.07 -6.12
N ARG A 159 -2.51 -18.80 -6.27
CA ARG A 159 -1.25 -18.20 -6.71
C ARG A 159 -1.33 -17.62 -8.11
N GLU A 160 -2.02 -18.32 -9.02
CA GLU A 160 -2.16 -17.89 -10.43
C GLU A 160 -2.95 -16.58 -10.53
N ASP A 161 -4.05 -16.46 -9.79
CA ASP A 161 -4.89 -15.25 -9.77
C ASP A 161 -4.11 -14.06 -9.19
N LEU A 162 -3.38 -14.30 -8.09
CA LEU A 162 -2.53 -13.28 -7.48
C LEU A 162 -1.41 -12.84 -8.43
N VAL A 163 -0.70 -13.77 -9.04
CA VAL A 163 0.35 -13.47 -10.00
C VAL A 163 -0.20 -12.68 -11.19
N ALA A 164 -1.38 -13.03 -11.69
CA ALA A 164 -2.03 -12.28 -12.79
C ALA A 164 -2.32 -10.82 -12.43
N LEU A 165 -2.69 -10.56 -11.17
CA LEU A 165 -2.95 -9.19 -10.67
C LEU A 165 -1.67 -8.40 -10.37
N LEU A 166 -0.61 -9.06 -9.92
CA LEU A 166 0.59 -8.42 -9.38
C LEU A 166 1.74 -8.32 -10.40
N ARG A 167 1.66 -9.06 -11.51
CA ARG A 167 2.70 -9.08 -12.54
C ARG A 167 2.95 -7.68 -13.10
N ASP A 168 4.23 -7.34 -13.24
CA ASP A 168 4.73 -6.07 -13.80
C ASP A 168 4.33 -4.83 -12.98
N HIS A 169 3.77 -5.02 -11.77
CA HIS A 169 3.44 -3.96 -10.83
C HIS A 169 4.38 -3.91 -9.62
N VAL A 170 4.41 -2.76 -8.98
CA VAL A 170 5.01 -2.57 -7.66
C VAL A 170 3.89 -2.54 -6.63
N THR A 171 3.74 -3.64 -5.89
CA THR A 171 2.62 -3.85 -4.96
C THR A 171 3.06 -3.76 -3.51
N VAL A 172 2.45 -2.87 -2.74
CA VAL A 172 2.66 -2.77 -1.29
C VAL A 172 1.72 -3.72 -0.56
N LEU A 173 2.25 -4.53 0.36
CA LEU A 173 1.45 -5.41 1.22
C LEU A 173 1.16 -4.76 2.57
N VAL A 174 -0.11 -4.74 2.94
CA VAL A 174 -0.57 -4.27 4.24
C VAL A 174 -1.52 -5.29 4.88
N GLY A 175 -1.68 -5.22 6.18
CA GLY A 175 -2.62 -6.08 6.91
C GLY A 175 -2.17 -6.33 8.34
N HIS A 176 -3.12 -6.67 9.19
CA HIS A 176 -2.90 -6.91 10.62
C HIS A 176 -1.97 -8.10 10.88
N SER A 177 -1.42 -8.18 12.09
CA SER A 177 -0.63 -9.35 12.50
C SER A 177 -1.50 -10.62 12.48
N GLY A 178 -0.93 -11.72 11.98
CA GLY A 178 -1.60 -13.01 11.96
C GLY A 178 -2.56 -13.24 10.79
N VAL A 179 -2.74 -12.30 9.87
CA VAL A 179 -3.62 -12.48 8.69
C VAL A 179 -3.01 -13.34 7.57
N GLY A 180 -1.74 -13.76 7.68
CA GLY A 180 -1.11 -14.64 6.68
C GLY A 180 -0.22 -13.93 5.66
N LYS A 181 0.20 -12.66 5.90
CA LYS A 181 1.10 -11.93 4.98
C LYS A 181 2.40 -12.68 4.68
N SER A 182 3.08 -13.19 5.70
CA SER A 182 4.36 -13.92 5.50
C SER A 182 4.17 -15.19 4.69
N THR A 183 3.08 -15.91 4.91
CA THR A 183 2.72 -17.09 4.11
C THR A 183 2.50 -16.68 2.65
N LEU A 184 1.73 -15.62 2.42
CA LEU A 184 1.49 -15.07 1.09
C LEU A 184 2.80 -14.69 0.38
N VAL A 185 3.68 -13.96 1.06
CA VAL A 185 4.98 -13.55 0.50
C VAL A 185 5.83 -14.77 0.13
N ASN A 186 5.90 -15.79 0.98
CA ASN A 186 6.66 -17.01 0.70
C ASN A 186 6.09 -17.82 -0.47
N ASP A 187 4.76 -17.80 -0.65
CA ASP A 187 4.11 -18.46 -1.80
C ASP A 187 4.37 -17.71 -3.12
N LEU A 188 4.37 -16.38 -3.08
CA LEU A 188 4.62 -15.54 -4.26
C LEU A 188 6.11 -15.51 -4.63
N VAL A 189 6.99 -15.42 -3.64
CA VAL A 189 8.44 -15.32 -3.82
C VAL A 189 9.14 -16.48 -3.13
N PRO A 190 9.38 -17.60 -3.82
CA PRO A 190 10.08 -18.74 -3.26
C PRO A 190 11.46 -18.35 -2.73
N GLY A 191 11.71 -18.61 -1.45
CA GLY A 191 12.97 -18.22 -0.80
C GLY A 191 13.01 -16.80 -0.24
N ALA A 192 11.84 -16.14 -0.12
CA ALA A 192 11.72 -14.80 0.49
C ALA A 192 12.41 -14.70 1.85
N ASP A 193 12.31 -15.71 2.71
CA ASP A 193 13.02 -15.77 4.01
C ASP A 193 14.53 -15.66 3.87
N ARG A 194 15.11 -16.27 2.81
CA ARG A 194 16.55 -16.18 2.52
C ARG A 194 16.92 -14.81 1.97
N ALA A 195 16.08 -14.22 1.11
CA ALA A 195 16.31 -12.89 0.54
C ALA A 195 16.28 -11.82 1.64
N VAL A 196 15.32 -11.88 2.56
CA VAL A 196 15.24 -11.03 3.75
C VAL A 196 16.42 -11.32 4.71
N GLY A 197 16.84 -12.58 4.86
CA GLY A 197 18.00 -12.99 5.65
C GLY A 197 19.32 -12.38 5.13
N VAL A 198 19.55 -12.43 3.84
CA VAL A 198 20.73 -11.80 3.20
C VAL A 198 20.74 -10.28 3.39
N VAL A 199 19.56 -9.64 3.45
CA VAL A 199 19.44 -8.21 3.80
C VAL A 199 19.88 -7.97 5.24
N ASN A 200 19.59 -8.90 6.16
CA ASN A 200 19.89 -8.77 7.59
C ASN A 200 21.30 -9.24 7.99
N ASP A 201 21.90 -10.20 7.28
CA ASP A 201 23.23 -10.76 7.62
C ASP A 201 24.36 -9.75 7.43
N VAL A 202 24.20 -8.76 6.55
CA VAL A 202 25.14 -7.64 6.41
C VAL A 202 25.11 -6.71 7.64
N THR A 203 24.06 -6.77 8.45
CA THR A 203 23.84 -5.90 9.61
C THR A 203 24.07 -6.58 10.98
N GLY A 204 24.32 -7.89 11.01
CA GLY A 204 24.75 -8.63 12.20
C GLY A 204 23.69 -8.77 13.31
N ARG A 205 22.38 -8.68 13.01
CA ARG A 205 21.31 -8.86 14.00
C ARG A 205 20.27 -9.91 13.59
N GLY A 206 19.97 -10.74 14.57
CA GLY A 206 19.11 -11.90 14.45
C GLY A 206 17.64 -11.60 14.08
N ARG A 207 16.99 -12.62 13.69
CA ARG A 207 15.72 -12.97 13.05
C ARG A 207 14.43 -12.16 13.35
N HIS A 208 14.39 -11.11 14.20
CA HIS A 208 13.08 -10.63 14.72
C HIS A 208 12.88 -9.10 14.85
N THR A 209 13.62 -8.22 14.17
CA THR A 209 13.38 -6.77 14.30
C THR A 209 13.71 -5.95 13.05
N SER A 210 13.28 -6.34 11.86
CA SER A 210 13.30 -5.44 10.70
C SER A 210 12.02 -4.59 10.73
N SER A 211 12.14 -3.34 11.19
CA SER A 211 11.07 -2.35 11.09
C SER A 211 11.09 -1.59 9.75
N SER A 212 11.91 -2.02 8.80
CA SER A 212 12.06 -1.40 7.49
C SER A 212 11.38 -2.22 6.41
N SER A 213 10.71 -1.54 5.49
CA SER A 213 10.11 -2.15 4.30
C SER A 213 11.18 -2.75 3.39
N SER A 214 10.85 -3.86 2.74
CA SER A 214 11.72 -4.51 1.76
C SER A 214 10.94 -4.91 0.51
N ALA A 215 11.51 -4.64 -0.66
CA ALA A 215 10.97 -5.07 -1.94
C ALA A 215 11.58 -6.42 -2.35
N LEU A 216 10.73 -7.34 -2.77
CA LEU A 216 11.05 -8.66 -3.27
C LEU A 216 10.57 -8.77 -4.71
N ALA A 217 11.46 -9.22 -5.60
CA ALA A 217 11.11 -9.42 -7.00
C ALA A 217 10.19 -10.64 -7.15
N LEU A 218 9.09 -10.49 -7.89
CA LEU A 218 8.27 -11.61 -8.30
C LEU A 218 8.95 -12.36 -9.45
N PRO A 219 8.98 -13.70 -9.43
CA PRO A 219 9.57 -14.48 -10.52
C PRO A 219 8.95 -14.21 -11.89
N GLU A 220 7.66 -13.85 -11.91
CA GLU A 220 6.88 -13.58 -13.11
C GLU A 220 6.91 -12.10 -13.55
N GLY A 221 7.70 -11.26 -12.89
CA GLY A 221 7.80 -9.81 -13.10
C GLY A 221 7.04 -9.00 -12.06
N GLY A 222 7.55 -7.80 -11.77
CA GLY A 222 7.02 -6.91 -10.73
C GLY A 222 7.69 -7.07 -9.37
N TRP A 223 7.16 -6.34 -8.37
CA TRP A 223 7.72 -6.28 -7.02
C TRP A 223 6.63 -6.35 -5.96
N VAL A 224 6.92 -7.04 -4.88
CA VAL A 224 6.11 -7.04 -3.67
C VAL A 224 6.90 -6.35 -2.56
N ILE A 225 6.34 -5.30 -1.97
CA ILE A 225 6.95 -4.55 -0.87
C ILE A 225 6.25 -4.94 0.43
N ASP A 226 6.93 -5.73 1.26
CA ASP A 226 6.44 -5.99 2.62
C ASP A 226 6.75 -4.81 3.53
N THR A 227 5.75 -4.37 4.27
CA THR A 227 5.83 -3.25 5.22
C THR A 227 5.64 -3.74 6.65
N PRO A 228 6.68 -4.34 7.29
CA PRO A 228 6.57 -4.86 8.63
C PRO A 228 6.17 -3.78 9.62
N GLY A 229 5.19 -4.08 10.48
CA GLY A 229 4.76 -3.15 11.53
C GLY A 229 3.82 -2.03 11.08
N VAL A 230 3.45 -1.93 9.82
CA VAL A 230 2.36 -1.07 9.37
C VAL A 230 1.04 -1.76 9.68
N ARG A 231 0.49 -1.45 10.85
CA ARG A 231 -0.78 -2.03 11.35
C ARG A 231 -1.98 -1.16 11.06
N SER A 232 -1.75 0.12 10.86
CA SER A 232 -2.76 1.13 10.51
C SER A 232 -2.08 2.28 9.80
N PHE A 233 -2.84 3.02 9.04
CA PHE A 233 -2.44 4.32 8.49
C PHE A 233 -3.15 5.40 9.31
N GLY A 234 -2.42 6.39 9.80
CA GLY A 234 -3.01 7.63 10.23
C GLY A 234 -3.49 8.40 9.00
N LEU A 235 -4.70 8.90 9.04
CA LEU A 235 -5.36 9.54 7.90
C LEU A 235 -5.47 11.07 8.05
N GLY A 236 -4.79 11.66 9.04
CA GLY A 236 -4.87 13.09 9.32
C GLY A 236 -4.41 14.02 8.17
N HIS A 237 -3.75 13.48 7.16
CA HIS A 237 -3.30 14.20 5.97
C HIS A 237 -4.19 13.98 4.73
N VAL A 238 -5.12 13.03 4.78
CA VAL A 238 -5.90 12.62 3.63
C VAL A 238 -6.95 13.68 3.31
N SER A 239 -7.04 14.07 2.03
CA SER A 239 -8.07 14.99 1.56
C SER A 239 -9.32 14.23 1.11
N SER A 240 -10.48 14.84 1.31
CA SER A 240 -11.75 14.31 0.77
C SER A 240 -11.69 14.17 -0.75
N ASP A 241 -11.03 15.10 -1.44
CA ASP A 241 -10.92 15.11 -2.90
C ASP A 241 -10.21 13.87 -3.44
N SER A 242 -9.14 13.41 -2.76
CA SER A 242 -8.42 12.19 -3.15
C SER A 242 -9.32 10.95 -3.14
N ILE A 243 -10.26 10.89 -2.18
CA ILE A 243 -11.18 9.76 -2.07
C ILE A 243 -12.28 9.85 -3.12
N ILE A 244 -12.83 11.05 -3.33
CA ILE A 244 -13.88 11.29 -4.33
C ILE A 244 -13.42 10.89 -5.72
N GLN A 245 -12.15 11.08 -6.07
CA GLN A 245 -11.56 10.64 -7.34
C GLN A 245 -11.67 9.11 -7.58
N GLY A 246 -11.79 8.31 -6.52
CA GLY A 246 -12.05 6.87 -6.60
C GLY A 246 -13.52 6.52 -6.97
N PHE A 247 -14.40 7.52 -7.10
CA PHE A 247 -15.83 7.37 -7.38
C PHE A 247 -16.27 8.33 -8.51
N PRO A 248 -15.72 8.14 -9.72
CA PRO A 248 -15.95 9.08 -10.82
C PRO A 248 -17.43 9.22 -11.22
N GLU A 249 -18.23 8.17 -11.02
CA GLU A 249 -19.68 8.15 -11.27
C GLU A 249 -20.48 9.09 -10.34
N LEU A 250 -19.90 9.50 -9.20
CA LEU A 250 -20.51 10.39 -8.23
C LEU A 250 -20.03 11.84 -8.34
N THR A 251 -19.04 12.11 -9.20
CA THR A 251 -18.38 13.44 -9.31
C THR A 251 -19.39 14.54 -9.65
N GLU A 252 -20.33 14.28 -10.56
CA GLU A 252 -21.36 15.26 -10.96
C GLU A 252 -22.21 15.70 -9.75
N PHE A 253 -22.61 14.78 -8.88
CA PHE A 253 -23.38 15.09 -7.67
C PHE A 253 -22.54 15.88 -6.66
N VAL A 254 -21.26 15.56 -6.52
CA VAL A 254 -20.33 16.29 -5.65
C VAL A 254 -20.20 17.76 -6.08
N GLU A 255 -20.08 18.03 -7.38
CA GLU A 255 -19.96 19.38 -7.94
C GLU A 255 -21.19 20.25 -7.65
N HIS A 256 -22.37 19.65 -7.49
CA HIS A 256 -23.62 20.36 -7.18
C HIS A 256 -23.87 20.54 -5.67
N CYS A 257 -23.05 19.94 -4.82
CA CYS A 257 -23.16 20.08 -3.37
C CYS A 257 -22.89 21.51 -2.89
N PRO A 258 -23.45 21.90 -1.74
CA PRO A 258 -23.09 23.14 -1.06
C PRO A 258 -21.57 23.21 -0.79
N LYS A 259 -21.03 24.44 -0.76
CA LYS A 259 -19.60 24.64 -0.42
C LYS A 259 -19.27 24.02 0.93
N ALA A 260 -18.14 23.31 0.99
CA ALA A 260 -17.68 22.61 2.17
C ALA A 260 -18.60 21.48 2.67
N CYS A 261 -19.41 20.91 1.78
CA CYS A 261 -20.17 19.70 2.10
C CYS A 261 -19.21 18.56 2.45
N PRO A 262 -19.35 17.90 3.61
CA PRO A 262 -18.47 16.80 3.98
C PRO A 262 -18.83 15.48 3.27
N HIS A 263 -19.94 15.44 2.54
CA HIS A 263 -20.48 14.29 1.82
C HIS A 263 -20.60 13.02 2.68
N THR A 264 -20.93 13.16 3.96
CA THR A 264 -21.17 12.04 4.87
C THR A 264 -22.66 11.68 4.93
N GLU A 265 -22.99 10.48 5.41
CA GLU A 265 -24.38 10.04 5.58
C GLU A 265 -25.22 10.98 6.49
N ALA A 266 -24.56 11.67 7.43
CA ALA A 266 -25.20 12.60 8.35
C ALA A 266 -25.53 13.98 7.72
N THR A 267 -25.12 14.24 6.48
CA THR A 267 -25.25 15.55 5.83
C THR A 267 -26.58 15.65 5.08
N SER A 268 -27.52 16.43 5.61
CA SER A 268 -28.90 16.60 5.09
C SER A 268 -28.97 17.25 3.71
N ASP A 269 -28.05 18.17 3.40
CA ASP A 269 -28.05 18.95 2.16
C ASP A 269 -27.06 18.42 1.12
N CYS A 270 -26.66 17.15 1.23
CA CYS A 270 -25.75 16.51 0.29
C CYS A 270 -26.48 16.04 -0.97
N GLU A 271 -26.00 16.44 -2.15
CA GLU A 271 -26.61 16.02 -3.42
C GLU A 271 -26.47 14.52 -3.66
N ILE A 272 -25.42 13.87 -3.14
CA ILE A 272 -25.28 12.41 -3.18
C ILE A 272 -26.42 11.76 -2.39
N SER A 273 -26.70 12.24 -1.18
CA SER A 273 -27.83 11.72 -0.37
C SER A 273 -29.17 11.94 -1.07
N ARG A 274 -29.35 13.11 -1.69
CA ARG A 274 -30.55 13.40 -2.46
C ARG A 274 -30.71 12.49 -3.67
N ALA A 275 -29.65 12.22 -4.42
CA ALA A 275 -29.67 11.31 -5.56
C ALA A 275 -30.00 9.86 -5.16
N VAL A 276 -29.52 9.41 -4.00
CA VAL A 276 -29.91 8.12 -3.41
C VAL A 276 -31.41 8.09 -3.09
N GLU A 277 -31.94 9.13 -2.42
CA GLU A 277 -33.34 9.20 -2.00
C GLU A 277 -34.32 9.38 -3.18
N SER A 278 -33.91 10.09 -4.22
CA SER A 278 -34.77 10.34 -5.42
C SER A 278 -34.82 9.13 -6.37
N GLY A 279 -33.93 8.16 -6.21
CA GLY A 279 -33.82 7.02 -7.11
C GLY A 279 -33.17 7.35 -8.47
N GLU A 280 -32.38 8.41 -8.54
CA GLU A 280 -31.62 8.78 -9.74
C GLU A 280 -30.44 7.84 -9.98
N LEU A 281 -29.94 7.18 -8.93
CA LEU A 281 -28.84 6.24 -8.99
C LEU A 281 -29.33 4.80 -9.21
N SER A 282 -28.57 4.00 -9.92
CA SER A 282 -28.78 2.55 -9.97
C SER A 282 -28.55 1.91 -8.60
N ASP A 283 -29.10 0.73 -8.33
CA ASP A 283 -28.87 0.00 -7.07
C ASP A 283 -27.37 -0.16 -6.77
N PHE A 284 -26.55 -0.35 -7.79
CA PHE A 284 -25.11 -0.46 -7.67
C PHE A 284 -24.47 0.87 -7.28
N ASP A 285 -24.86 1.98 -7.92
CA ASP A 285 -24.32 3.31 -7.60
C ASP A 285 -24.80 3.80 -6.22
N VAL A 286 -25.98 3.40 -5.77
CA VAL A 286 -26.46 3.61 -4.39
C VAL A 286 -25.50 2.96 -3.38
N ALA A 287 -25.11 1.70 -3.61
CA ALA A 287 -24.18 1.01 -2.74
C ALA A 287 -22.79 1.68 -2.72
N ARG A 288 -22.34 2.22 -3.86
CA ARG A 288 -21.12 3.00 -3.97
C ARG A 288 -21.20 4.36 -3.28
N ALA A 289 -22.35 5.04 -3.42
CA ALA A 289 -22.61 6.30 -2.70
C ALA A 289 -22.50 6.13 -1.19
N HIS A 290 -23.13 5.10 -0.63
CA HIS A 290 -22.99 4.77 0.79
C HIS A 290 -21.53 4.42 1.18
N SER A 291 -20.80 3.76 0.29
CA SER A 291 -19.38 3.45 0.54
C SER A 291 -18.51 4.70 0.55
N LEU A 292 -18.71 5.63 -0.40
CA LEU A 292 -18.02 6.91 -0.41
C LEU A 292 -18.33 7.71 0.87
N GLN A 293 -19.61 7.84 1.23
CA GLN A 293 -20.05 8.55 2.43
C GLN A 293 -19.42 7.98 3.71
N ARG A 294 -19.35 6.66 3.83
CA ARG A 294 -18.68 5.97 4.96
C ARG A 294 -17.18 6.25 4.98
N LEU A 295 -16.48 6.18 3.83
CA LEU A 295 -15.04 6.46 3.75
C LEU A 295 -14.75 7.92 4.12
N LEU A 296 -15.55 8.86 3.65
CA LEU A 296 -15.43 10.28 4.03
C LEU A 296 -15.74 10.49 5.51
N GLY A 297 -16.74 9.80 6.07
CA GLY A 297 -17.01 9.77 7.50
C GLY A 297 -15.80 9.33 8.31
N THR A 298 -15.06 8.33 7.83
CA THR A 298 -13.83 7.86 8.49
C THR A 298 -12.77 8.96 8.64
N ILE A 299 -12.68 9.91 7.70
CA ILE A 299 -11.74 11.05 7.79
C ILE A 299 -12.28 12.11 8.75
N HIS A 300 -13.57 12.40 8.70
CA HIS A 300 -14.20 13.42 9.55
C HIS A 300 -14.16 13.03 11.03
N ASP A 301 -14.45 11.77 11.37
CA ASP A 301 -14.36 11.26 12.74
C ASP A 301 -12.96 11.48 13.33
N ILE A 302 -11.92 11.30 12.53
CA ILE A 302 -10.52 11.52 12.93
C ILE A 302 -10.23 13.01 13.18
N SER A 303 -10.77 13.89 12.34
CA SER A 303 -10.56 15.33 12.44
C SER A 303 -11.21 15.93 13.68
N ASP A 304 -12.29 15.34 14.18
CA ASP A 304 -13.01 15.79 15.36
C ASP A 304 -12.45 15.21 16.66
N GLU A 305 -11.87 14.00 16.66
CA GLU A 305 -11.17 13.43 17.83
C GLU A 305 -9.83 14.12 18.12
N GLY A 306 -9.26 14.85 17.16
CA GLY A 306 -7.99 15.59 17.28
C GLY A 306 -8.14 17.04 17.80
N LYS A 307 -9.36 17.52 18.09
CA LYS A 307 -9.63 18.84 18.70
C LYS A 307 -9.97 18.71 20.16
#